data_1523dc3eb9d4312adcd70d8c1fa95e69
#
_entry.id   1523dc3eb9d4312adcd70d8c1fa95e69
#
_cell.length_a   1.000
_cell.length_b   1.000
_cell.length_c   1.000
_cell.angle_alpha   90.00
_cell.angle_beta   90.00
_cell.angle_gamma   90.00
#
_symmetry.space_group_name_H-M   'P 1'
#
loop_
_entity.id
_entity.type
_entity.pdbx_description
1 polymer ?
#
loop_
_entity_poly.entity_id
_entity_poly.type
_entity_poly.pdbx_seq_one_letter_code
_entity_poly.pdbx_strand_id
1 'polypeptide(L)'
;DVCSSDLTVLMSGKIEQPSPPRNPGDFDEAMYLAGKGAGFSLYQTSVEVMGNHVSWYQYPFLLREKMAEKINAVFSEGSAPVAKAMFLGIKDEIPQEMREQFSKTGIAHILAISGLHVAIISYAFNFLLKKMKAERRIRFLLNISLLVLYAALTGFAPSILRAVLMTVFVIIGRWRFSKRDKIG
;
A
#
# COMPACT_ATOMS: atom_id res chain seq x y z
N ASP A 1 10.21 -7.45 -1.26
CA ASP A 1 9.76 -8.51 -0.36
C ASP A 1 8.25 -8.58 -0.40
N VAL A 2 7.75 -9.27 -1.40
CA VAL A 2 6.38 -9.77 -1.35
C VAL A 2 6.42 -10.84 -0.26
N CYS A 3 5.93 -10.52 0.92
CA CYS A 3 5.57 -11.53 1.89
C CYS A 3 4.48 -12.38 1.23
N SER A 4 4.86 -13.45 0.57
CA SER A 4 3.95 -14.51 0.20
C SER A 4 3.53 -15.19 1.51
N SER A 5 2.61 -14.51 2.22
CA SER A 5 2.00 -15.00 3.46
C SER A 5 1.18 -16.28 3.26
N ASP A 6 1.24 -16.83 2.05
CA ASP A 6 0.42 -17.91 1.54
C ASP A 6 1.14 -19.24 1.57
N LEU A 7 2.45 -19.22 1.76
CA LEU A 7 3.27 -20.41 1.80
C LEU A 7 3.50 -20.85 3.24
N THR A 8 3.05 -22.04 3.57
CA THR A 8 3.53 -22.73 4.77
C THR A 8 4.87 -23.36 4.42
N VAL A 9 5.92 -22.82 5.00
CA VAL A 9 7.29 -23.30 4.77
C VAL A 9 7.85 -23.93 6.03
N LEU A 10 8.50 -25.07 5.87
CA LEU A 10 9.34 -25.67 6.88
C LEU A 10 10.77 -25.14 6.66
N MET A 11 11.26 -24.37 7.62
CA MET A 11 12.62 -23.86 7.58
C MET A 11 13.46 -24.62 8.59
N SER A 12 14.57 -25.18 8.16
CA SER A 12 15.60 -25.67 9.06
C SER A 12 16.84 -24.79 8.97
N GLY A 13 17.37 -24.42 10.11
CA GLY A 13 18.50 -23.51 10.18
C GLY A 13 18.95 -23.27 11.60
N LYS A 14 20.02 -22.50 11.75
CA LYS A 14 20.62 -22.16 13.05
C LYS A 14 20.01 -20.84 13.54
N ILE A 15 19.44 -20.86 14.74
CA ILE A 15 18.95 -19.67 15.41
C ILE A 15 20.12 -18.99 16.11
N GLU A 16 20.38 -17.74 15.79
CA GLU A 16 21.40 -16.94 16.46
C GLU A 16 20.78 -15.67 17.04
N GLN A 17 21.29 -15.26 18.19
CA GLN A 17 20.94 -13.96 18.74
C GLN A 17 21.72 -12.88 18.00
N PRO A 18 21.08 -11.75 17.65
CA PRO A 18 21.77 -10.62 17.04
C PRO A 18 22.93 -10.18 17.92
N SER A 19 24.09 -9.97 17.33
CA SER A 19 25.26 -9.51 18.07
C SER A 19 25.18 -7.99 18.33
N PRO A 20 25.59 -7.53 19.52
CA PRO A 20 25.75 -6.09 19.77
C PRO A 20 26.90 -5.53 18.92
N PRO A 21 26.92 -4.22 18.66
CA PRO A 21 27.97 -3.58 17.89
C PRO A 21 29.33 -3.79 18.56
N ARG A 22 30.35 -4.13 17.77
CA ARG A 22 31.72 -4.40 18.29
C ARG A 22 32.51 -3.12 18.54
N ASN A 23 32.22 -2.06 17.78
CA ASN A 23 32.86 -0.76 17.92
C ASN A 23 31.85 0.37 18.06
N PRO A 24 32.24 1.49 18.70
CA PRO A 24 31.40 2.70 18.71
C PRO A 24 31.15 3.19 17.27
N GLY A 25 29.88 3.22 16.85
CA GLY A 25 29.47 3.65 15.51
C GLY A 25 29.16 2.51 14.53
N ASP A 26 29.40 1.24 14.90
CA ASP A 26 28.94 0.09 14.11
C ASP A 26 27.41 -0.02 14.14
N PHE A 27 26.86 -0.65 13.12
CA PHE A 27 25.43 -0.92 13.03
C PHE A 27 25.00 -1.87 14.15
N ASP A 28 24.04 -1.43 14.96
CA ASP A 28 23.43 -2.23 16.02
C ASP A 28 22.30 -3.09 15.44
N GLU A 29 22.66 -4.33 15.09
CA GLU A 29 21.70 -5.30 14.54
C GLU A 29 20.63 -5.67 15.57
N ALA A 30 20.98 -5.78 16.84
CA ALA A 30 20.06 -6.13 17.90
C ALA A 30 18.99 -5.05 18.09
N MET A 31 19.38 -3.79 18.11
CA MET A 31 18.47 -2.65 18.23
C MET A 31 17.58 -2.52 16.97
N TYR A 32 18.14 -2.74 15.80
CA TYR A 32 17.39 -2.71 14.54
C TYR A 32 16.33 -3.81 14.48
N LEU A 33 16.67 -5.04 14.83
CA LEU A 33 15.75 -6.16 14.84
C LEU A 33 14.70 -6.03 15.95
N ALA A 34 15.08 -5.54 17.13
CA ALA A 34 14.15 -5.24 18.21
C ALA A 34 13.11 -4.19 17.77
N GLY A 35 13.55 -3.16 17.03
CA GLY A 35 12.64 -2.16 16.45
C GLY A 35 11.65 -2.72 15.41
N LYS A 36 11.96 -3.88 14.81
CA LYS A 36 11.07 -4.65 13.94
C LYS A 36 10.25 -5.72 14.66
N GLY A 37 10.39 -5.83 15.99
CA GLY A 37 9.72 -6.89 16.78
C GLY A 37 10.35 -8.26 16.63
N ALA A 38 11.57 -8.36 16.09
CA ALA A 38 12.29 -9.62 15.92
C ALA A 38 13.38 -9.73 17.01
N GLY A 39 13.39 -10.84 17.76
CA GLY A 39 14.38 -11.10 18.81
C GLY A 39 15.51 -12.05 18.41
N PHE A 40 15.40 -12.72 17.25
CA PHE A 40 16.35 -13.72 16.77
C PHE A 40 16.51 -13.63 15.26
N SER A 41 17.69 -14.00 14.77
CA SER A 41 17.97 -14.22 13.35
C SER A 41 18.05 -15.71 13.06
N LEU A 42 17.38 -16.16 11.99
CA LEU A 42 17.46 -17.54 11.51
C LEU A 42 18.37 -17.58 10.28
N TYR A 43 19.52 -18.22 10.42
CA TYR A 43 20.38 -18.52 9.27
C TYR A 43 19.90 -19.81 8.63
N GLN A 44 19.33 -19.65 7.46
CA GLN A 44 18.64 -20.70 6.74
C GLN A 44 19.63 -21.70 6.14
N THR A 45 19.36 -23.00 6.36
CA THR A 45 20.07 -24.08 5.71
C THR A 45 19.23 -24.75 4.63
N SER A 46 17.91 -24.89 4.84
CA SER A 46 16.99 -25.40 3.84
C SER A 46 15.59 -24.83 4.06
N VAL A 47 14.83 -24.71 2.96
CA VAL A 47 13.41 -24.30 2.95
C VAL A 47 12.64 -25.32 2.13
N GLU A 48 11.64 -25.92 2.74
CA GLU A 48 10.68 -26.77 2.08
C GLU A 48 9.30 -26.14 2.12
N VAL A 49 8.66 -26.02 0.96
CA VAL A 49 7.29 -25.51 0.85
C VAL A 49 6.33 -26.65 1.15
N MET A 50 5.60 -26.55 2.27
CA MET A 50 4.66 -27.56 2.74
C MET A 50 3.25 -27.39 2.19
N GLY A 51 2.88 -26.18 1.80
CA GLY A 51 1.55 -25.90 1.29
C GLY A 51 1.32 -24.43 0.92
N ASN A 52 0.24 -24.22 0.19
CA ASN A 52 -0.24 -22.89 -0.21
C ASN A 52 -1.67 -22.72 0.29
N HIS A 53 -1.91 -21.72 1.11
CA HIS A 53 -3.22 -21.41 1.67
C HIS A 53 -3.61 -19.98 1.29
N VAL A 54 -4.46 -19.83 0.27
CA VAL A 54 -4.99 -18.51 -0.11
C VAL A 54 -6.10 -18.13 0.86
N SER A 55 -5.85 -17.14 1.69
CA SER A 55 -6.84 -16.58 2.61
C SER A 55 -7.57 -15.37 1.97
N TRP A 56 -8.80 -15.10 2.40
CA TRP A 56 -9.64 -14.04 1.81
C TRP A 56 -9.01 -12.64 1.89
N TYR A 57 -8.18 -12.36 2.88
CA TYR A 57 -7.48 -11.07 3.02
C TYR A 57 -6.35 -10.88 2.00
N GLN A 58 -5.99 -11.91 1.24
CA GLN A 58 -4.94 -11.88 0.22
C GLN A 58 -5.46 -11.41 -1.15
N TYR A 59 -6.78 -11.47 -1.39
CA TYR A 59 -7.36 -11.01 -2.66
C TYR A 59 -6.93 -9.60 -3.09
N PRO A 60 -6.85 -8.59 -2.20
CA PRO A 60 -6.33 -7.28 -2.58
C PRO A 60 -4.88 -7.31 -3.08
N PHE A 61 -4.03 -8.15 -2.48
CA PHE A 61 -2.63 -8.30 -2.87
C PHE A 61 -2.50 -9.02 -4.23
N LEU A 62 -3.25 -10.08 -4.45
CA LEU A 62 -3.31 -10.77 -5.74
C LEU A 62 -3.83 -9.85 -6.86
N LEU A 63 -4.81 -9.02 -6.55
CA LEU A 63 -5.30 -8.01 -7.48
C LEU A 63 -4.22 -6.96 -7.79
N ARG A 64 -3.47 -6.53 -6.76
CA ARG A 64 -2.35 -5.60 -6.91
C ARG A 64 -1.26 -6.17 -7.84
N GLU A 65 -0.89 -7.44 -7.67
CA GLU A 65 0.08 -8.12 -8.54
C GLU A 65 -0.40 -8.18 -9.99
N LYS A 66 -1.64 -8.61 -10.22
CA LYS A 66 -2.22 -8.63 -11.57
C LYS A 66 -2.28 -7.24 -12.21
N MET A 67 -2.52 -6.21 -11.41
CA MET A 67 -2.48 -4.83 -11.90
C MET A 67 -1.05 -4.39 -12.22
N ALA A 68 -0.07 -4.80 -11.41
CA ALA A 68 1.35 -4.52 -11.66
C ALA A 68 1.84 -5.19 -12.95
N GLU A 69 1.44 -6.43 -13.22
CA GLU A 69 1.73 -7.13 -14.48
C GLU A 69 1.13 -6.40 -15.69
N LYS A 70 -0.13 -5.94 -15.58
CA LYS A 70 -0.75 -5.16 -16.65
C LYS A 70 -0.05 -3.82 -16.89
N ILE A 71 0.43 -3.16 -15.84
CA ILE A 71 1.21 -1.94 -15.97
C ILE A 71 2.51 -2.23 -16.73
N ASN A 72 3.19 -3.34 -16.42
CA ASN A 72 4.38 -3.76 -17.17
C ASN A 72 4.11 -4.04 -18.64
N ALA A 73 2.93 -4.55 -18.97
CA ALA A 73 2.55 -4.82 -20.37
C ALA A 73 2.22 -3.55 -21.17
N VAL A 74 1.76 -2.48 -20.51
CA VAL A 74 1.31 -1.24 -21.17
C VAL A 74 2.38 -0.17 -21.18
N PHE A 75 3.19 -0.09 -20.11
CA PHE A 75 4.21 0.95 -19.96
C PHE A 75 5.61 0.40 -20.33
N SER A 76 6.49 1.29 -20.83
CA SER A 76 7.88 0.94 -21.09
C SER A 76 8.64 0.61 -19.79
N GLU A 77 9.74 -0.16 -19.91
CA GLU A 77 10.58 -0.57 -18.76
C GLU A 77 11.00 0.62 -17.87
N GLY A 78 11.27 1.78 -18.46
CA GLY A 78 11.64 2.98 -17.69
C GLY A 78 10.48 3.66 -16.97
N SER A 79 9.25 3.55 -17.47
CA SER A 79 8.07 4.23 -16.91
C SER A 79 7.19 3.32 -16.03
N ALA A 80 7.25 2.01 -16.22
CA ALA A 80 6.47 1.05 -15.46
C ALA A 80 6.71 1.13 -13.94
N PRO A 81 7.97 1.22 -13.43
CA PRO A 81 8.22 1.36 -12.00
C PRO A 81 7.60 2.64 -11.39
N VAL A 82 7.64 3.74 -12.15
CA VAL A 82 7.02 5.00 -11.73
C VAL A 82 5.51 4.88 -11.66
N ALA A 83 4.89 4.28 -12.70
CA ALA A 83 3.45 4.04 -12.72
C ALA A 83 3.00 3.12 -11.58
N LYS A 84 3.72 2.03 -11.29
CA LYS A 84 3.44 1.15 -10.15
C LYS A 84 3.56 1.89 -8.82
N ALA A 85 4.57 2.74 -8.65
CA ALA A 85 4.72 3.54 -7.44
C ALA A 85 3.55 4.52 -7.26
N MET A 86 3.12 5.18 -8.35
CA MET A 86 2.04 6.18 -8.32
C MET A 86 0.65 5.57 -8.11
N PHE A 87 0.35 4.43 -8.72
CA PHE A 87 -0.99 3.81 -8.67
C PHE A 87 -1.14 2.74 -7.60
N LEU A 88 -0.10 1.94 -7.40
CA LEU A 88 -0.15 0.77 -6.49
C LEU A 88 0.71 0.94 -5.23
N GLY A 89 1.54 1.98 -5.15
CA GLY A 89 2.44 2.21 -4.03
C GLY A 89 3.65 1.28 -3.98
N ILE A 90 3.95 0.60 -5.09
CA ILE A 90 5.13 -0.28 -5.20
C ILE A 90 6.33 0.58 -5.53
N LYS A 91 7.16 0.88 -4.52
CA LYS A 91 8.32 1.78 -4.65
C LYS A 91 9.64 1.04 -4.81
N ASP A 92 9.66 -0.23 -4.45
CA ASP A 92 10.90 -1.01 -4.37
C ASP A 92 11.54 -1.24 -5.74
N GLU A 93 10.74 -1.23 -6.78
CA GLU A 93 11.18 -1.42 -8.16
C GLU A 93 11.78 -0.17 -8.81
N ILE A 94 11.69 1.01 -8.18
CA ILE A 94 12.27 2.25 -8.73
C ILE A 94 13.80 2.20 -8.57
N PRO A 95 14.57 2.28 -9.67
CA PRO A 95 16.04 2.34 -9.62
C PRO A 95 16.52 3.51 -8.74
N GLN A 96 17.63 3.31 -8.03
CA GLN A 96 18.19 4.32 -7.14
C GLN A 96 18.55 5.62 -7.87
N GLU A 97 19.11 5.52 -9.06
CA GLU A 97 19.43 6.68 -9.89
C GLU A 97 18.19 7.53 -10.20
N MET A 98 17.06 6.88 -10.49
CA MET A 98 15.81 7.56 -10.75
C MET A 98 15.25 8.21 -9.47
N ARG A 99 15.36 7.56 -8.32
CA ARG A 99 14.97 8.15 -7.01
C ARG A 99 15.78 9.41 -6.71
N GLU A 100 17.09 9.38 -6.99
CA GLU A 100 17.97 10.55 -6.81
C GLU A 100 17.60 11.69 -7.75
N GLN A 101 17.29 11.40 -9.02
CA GLN A 101 16.83 12.41 -9.97
C GLN A 101 15.54 13.08 -9.51
N PHE A 102 14.54 12.30 -9.08
CA PHE A 102 13.30 12.83 -8.52
C PHE A 102 13.53 13.63 -7.23
N SER A 103 14.51 13.25 -6.43
CA SER A 103 14.87 13.99 -5.22
C SER A 103 15.54 15.32 -5.55
N LYS A 104 16.50 15.33 -6.49
CA LYS A 104 17.21 16.53 -6.94
C LYS A 104 16.26 17.56 -7.59
N THR A 105 15.23 17.09 -8.28
CA THR A 105 14.23 17.96 -8.92
C THR A 105 13.11 18.41 -7.97
N GLY A 106 13.14 17.94 -6.71
CA GLY A 106 12.13 18.28 -5.71
C GLY A 106 10.76 17.61 -5.89
N ILE A 107 10.61 16.74 -6.91
CA ILE A 107 9.35 16.05 -7.23
C ILE A 107 9.25 14.64 -6.64
N ALA A 108 10.14 14.28 -5.72
CA ALA A 108 10.11 12.97 -5.05
C ALA A 108 8.77 12.67 -4.36
N HIS A 109 8.01 13.69 -3.98
CA HIS A 109 6.68 13.54 -3.39
C HIS A 109 5.64 12.97 -4.38
N ILE A 110 5.86 13.07 -5.69
CA ILE A 110 4.98 12.49 -6.72
C ILE A 110 5.09 10.97 -6.74
N LEU A 111 6.27 10.42 -6.42
CA LEU A 111 6.48 8.97 -6.31
C LEU A 111 5.76 8.35 -5.09
N ALA A 112 5.35 9.18 -4.15
CA ALA A 112 4.51 8.72 -3.06
C ALA A 112 3.05 8.90 -3.45
N ILE A 113 2.23 7.84 -3.30
CA ILE A 113 0.79 8.00 -3.42
C ILE A 113 0.37 9.06 -2.40
N SER A 114 -0.13 10.18 -2.92
CA SER A 114 -0.52 11.32 -2.11
C SER A 114 -2.02 11.32 -1.84
N GLY A 115 -2.44 12.09 -0.84
CA GLY A 115 -3.87 12.32 -0.56
C GLY A 115 -4.63 12.90 -1.75
N LEU A 116 -3.93 13.58 -2.68
CA LEU A 116 -4.51 14.10 -3.91
C LEU A 116 -5.02 12.96 -4.82
N HIS A 117 -4.27 11.86 -4.97
CA HIS A 117 -4.71 10.70 -5.76
C HIS A 117 -5.99 10.10 -5.18
N VAL A 118 -6.06 9.93 -3.86
CA VAL A 118 -7.25 9.46 -3.15
C VAL A 118 -8.45 10.39 -3.39
N ALA A 119 -8.23 11.70 -3.29
CA ALA A 119 -9.28 12.69 -3.51
C ALA A 119 -9.79 12.70 -4.96
N ILE A 120 -8.88 12.63 -5.95
CA ILE A 120 -9.25 12.58 -7.38
C ILE A 120 -10.03 11.31 -7.69
N ILE A 121 -9.58 10.14 -7.22
CA ILE A 121 -10.28 8.85 -7.43
C ILE A 121 -11.68 8.90 -6.82
N SER A 122 -11.79 9.36 -5.57
CA SER A 122 -13.08 9.49 -4.88
C SER A 122 -14.02 10.46 -5.59
N TYR A 123 -13.50 11.61 -6.05
CA TYR A 123 -14.29 12.60 -6.77
C TYR A 123 -14.77 12.07 -8.12
N ALA A 124 -13.88 11.52 -8.92
CA ALA A 124 -14.20 10.97 -10.25
C ALA A 124 -15.23 9.83 -10.14
N PHE A 125 -15.07 8.95 -9.17
CA PHE A 125 -16.01 7.87 -8.92
C PHE A 125 -17.37 8.37 -8.48
N ASN A 126 -17.43 9.33 -7.56
CA ASN A 126 -18.69 9.95 -7.14
C ASN A 126 -19.37 10.71 -8.29
N PHE A 127 -18.60 11.36 -9.17
CA PHE A 127 -19.12 12.01 -10.38
C PHE A 127 -19.77 10.99 -11.33
N LEU A 128 -19.09 9.86 -11.56
CA LEU A 128 -19.63 8.77 -12.41
C LEU A 128 -20.93 8.20 -11.84
N LEU A 129 -20.97 7.90 -10.55
CA LEU A 129 -22.17 7.40 -9.87
C LEU A 129 -23.32 8.43 -9.91
N LYS A 130 -23.00 9.73 -9.85
CA LYS A 130 -24.00 10.80 -10.01
C LYS A 130 -24.57 10.82 -11.42
N LYS A 131 -23.73 10.63 -12.44
CA LYS A 131 -24.16 10.55 -13.85
C LYS A 131 -25.07 9.34 -14.09
N MET A 132 -24.81 8.23 -13.41
CA MET A 132 -25.65 7.03 -13.43
C MET A 132 -26.96 7.16 -12.62
N LYS A 133 -27.24 8.35 -12.06
CA LYS A 133 -28.41 8.64 -11.21
C LYS A 133 -28.53 7.71 -9.97
N ALA A 134 -27.41 7.15 -9.51
CA ALA A 134 -27.40 6.31 -8.32
C ALA A 134 -27.90 7.09 -7.09
N GLU A 135 -28.65 6.43 -6.23
CA GLU A 135 -29.17 7.04 -4.99
C GLU A 135 -28.02 7.52 -4.10
N ARG A 136 -28.26 8.58 -3.34
CA ARG A 136 -27.28 9.21 -2.46
C ARG A 136 -26.69 8.22 -1.43
N ARG A 137 -27.49 7.31 -0.87
CA ARG A 137 -27.02 6.29 0.08
C ARG A 137 -26.09 5.31 -0.59
N ILE A 138 -26.46 4.86 -1.78
CA ILE A 138 -25.65 3.92 -2.59
C ILE A 138 -24.31 4.56 -2.95
N ARG A 139 -24.32 5.80 -3.43
CA ARG A 139 -23.09 6.55 -3.75
C ARG A 139 -22.16 6.69 -2.54
N PHE A 140 -22.73 6.96 -1.36
CA PHE A 140 -21.98 7.05 -0.12
C PHE A 140 -21.30 5.73 0.22
N LEU A 141 -22.04 4.63 0.23
CA LEU A 141 -21.51 3.30 0.55
C LEU A 141 -20.46 2.84 -0.46
N LEU A 142 -20.75 2.97 -1.76
CA LEU A 142 -19.82 2.57 -2.82
C LEU A 142 -18.53 3.39 -2.80
N ASN A 143 -18.60 4.69 -2.49
CA ASN A 143 -17.41 5.52 -2.41
C ASN A 143 -16.52 5.13 -1.21
N ILE A 144 -17.10 4.86 -0.05
CA ILE A 144 -16.34 4.37 1.10
C ILE A 144 -15.74 2.98 0.81
N SER A 145 -16.51 2.08 0.22
CA SER A 145 -16.04 0.74 -0.15
C SER A 145 -14.85 0.82 -1.12
N LEU A 146 -14.93 1.69 -2.13
CA LEU A 146 -13.82 1.95 -3.06
C LEU A 146 -12.55 2.43 -2.32
N LEU A 147 -12.71 3.36 -1.39
CA LEU A 147 -11.57 3.91 -0.65
C LEU A 147 -10.92 2.87 0.26
N VAL A 148 -11.71 2.04 0.92
CA VAL A 148 -11.20 0.93 1.74
C VAL A 148 -10.48 -0.10 0.88
N LEU A 149 -11.07 -0.47 -0.26
CA LEU A 149 -10.44 -1.38 -1.22
C LEU A 149 -9.12 -0.80 -1.74
N TYR A 150 -9.09 0.49 -2.07
CA TYR A 150 -7.87 1.16 -2.53
C TYR A 150 -6.78 1.19 -1.44
N ALA A 151 -7.15 1.44 -0.17
CA ALA A 151 -6.22 1.34 0.94
C ALA A 151 -5.66 -0.07 1.11
N ALA A 152 -6.49 -1.10 0.95
CA ALA A 152 -6.05 -2.50 1.00
C ALA A 152 -5.13 -2.86 -0.17
N LEU A 153 -5.44 -2.43 -1.41
CA LEU A 153 -4.59 -2.61 -2.59
C LEU A 153 -3.19 -2.00 -2.43
N THR A 154 -3.11 -0.87 -1.74
CA THR A 154 -1.84 -0.15 -1.53
C THR A 154 -1.10 -0.58 -0.26
N GLY A 155 -1.59 -1.64 0.42
CA GLY A 155 -0.97 -2.19 1.62
C GLY A 155 -1.09 -1.29 2.86
N PHE A 156 -2.18 -0.51 2.95
CA PHE A 156 -2.46 0.39 4.08
C PHE A 156 -1.31 1.38 4.38
N ALA A 157 -0.60 1.85 3.35
CA ALA A 157 0.47 2.82 3.53
C ALA A 157 -0.03 4.01 4.39
N PRO A 158 0.74 4.49 5.40
CA PRO A 158 0.27 5.50 6.36
C PRO A 158 -0.22 6.80 5.71
N SER A 159 0.39 7.20 4.59
CA SER A 159 -0.04 8.37 3.82
C SER A 159 -1.43 8.21 3.20
N ILE A 160 -1.74 7.01 2.71
CA ILE A 160 -3.04 6.68 2.10
C ILE A 160 -4.09 6.53 3.18
N LEU A 161 -3.77 5.80 4.25
CA LEU A 161 -4.70 5.61 5.36
C LEU A 161 -5.18 6.96 5.92
N ARG A 162 -4.25 7.90 6.13
CA ARG A 162 -4.58 9.25 6.56
C ARG A 162 -5.48 9.99 5.57
N ALA A 163 -5.18 9.89 4.27
CA ALA A 163 -5.98 10.52 3.22
C ALA A 163 -7.38 9.91 3.10
N VAL A 164 -7.48 8.59 3.19
CA VAL A 164 -8.76 7.87 3.21
C VAL A 164 -9.60 8.29 4.40
N LEU A 165 -9.03 8.31 5.61
CA LEU A 165 -9.73 8.74 6.81
C LEU A 165 -10.26 10.18 6.67
N MET A 166 -9.42 11.13 6.22
CA MET A 166 -9.85 12.52 6.00
C MET A 166 -10.97 12.60 4.97
N THR A 167 -10.85 11.87 3.85
CA THR A 167 -11.87 11.86 2.80
C THR A 167 -13.19 11.26 3.31
N VAL A 168 -13.13 10.19 4.07
CA VAL A 168 -14.32 9.57 4.71
C VAL A 168 -14.99 10.56 5.66
N PHE A 169 -14.23 11.29 6.49
CA PHE A 169 -14.79 12.32 7.36
C PHE A 169 -15.52 13.44 6.58
N VAL A 170 -14.92 13.90 5.47
CA VAL A 170 -15.55 14.89 4.60
C VAL A 170 -16.85 14.36 3.98
N ILE A 171 -16.84 13.10 3.52
CA ILE A 171 -18.02 12.45 2.93
C ILE A 171 -19.14 12.30 3.99
N ILE A 172 -18.81 11.87 5.19
CA ILE A 172 -19.75 11.74 6.32
C ILE A 172 -20.32 13.12 6.69
N GLY A 173 -19.46 14.13 6.82
CA GLY A 173 -19.87 15.50 7.09
C GLY A 173 -20.90 16.00 6.07
N ARG A 174 -20.59 15.90 4.79
CA ARG A 174 -21.51 16.29 3.71
C ARG A 174 -22.80 15.49 3.71
N TRP A 175 -22.76 14.22 4.08
CA TRP A 175 -23.96 13.39 4.17
C TRP A 175 -24.86 13.82 5.33
N ARG A 176 -24.28 14.15 6.49
CA ARG A 176 -24.99 14.52 7.70
C ARG A 176 -25.58 15.94 7.62
N PHE A 177 -24.78 16.90 7.15
CA PHE A 177 -25.20 18.30 7.08
C PHE A 177 -26.26 18.55 5.98
N SER A 178 -26.15 17.89 4.82
CA SER A 178 -27.15 18.02 3.76
C SER A 178 -28.52 17.39 4.08
N LYS A 179 -28.68 16.66 5.18
CA LYS A 179 -29.99 16.26 5.70
C LYS A 179 -30.67 17.40 6.45
N ARG A 180 -29.92 18.33 7.00
CA ARG A 180 -30.43 19.43 7.83
C ARG A 180 -31.15 20.49 6.99
N ASP A 181 -30.70 20.72 5.76
CA ASP A 181 -31.29 21.73 4.87
C ASP A 181 -32.63 21.31 4.23
N LYS A 182 -33.12 20.10 4.53
CA LYS A 182 -34.43 19.61 4.03
C LYS A 182 -35.53 19.61 5.10
N ILE A 183 -35.26 20.14 6.28
CA ILE A 183 -36.22 20.20 7.41
C ILE A 183 -36.50 21.65 7.82
N GLY A 184 -36.07 22.62 7.00
CA GLY A 184 -36.43 24.05 7.13
C GLY A 184 -37.39 24.48 6.03
#